data_97668712069ed9a024331e54bcc04884
#
_entry.id   97668712069ed9a024331e54bcc04884
#
_cell.length_a   1.000
_cell.length_b   1.000
_cell.length_c   1.000
_cell.angle_alpha   90.00
_cell.angle_beta   90.00
_cell.angle_gamma   90.00
#
_symmetry.space_group_name_H-M   'P 1'
#
loop_
_entity.id
_entity.type
_entity.pdbx_description
1 polymer ?
#
loop_
_entity_poly.entity_id
_entity_poly.type
_entity_poly.pdbx_seq_one_letter_code
_entity_poly.pdbx_strand_id
1 'polypeptide(L)' 'MTQNFTILIEQGEDGAYIATVPSLKSCYTQADTIPELLEKTKEVIQLCLEAQEDVFPLPKFVGVQQIEIAL' A
#
# COMPACT_ATOMS: atom_id res chain seq x y z
N MET A 1 -0.54 -18.02 -11.31
CA MET A 1 -1.36 -17.71 -10.11
C MET A 1 -1.28 -16.22 -9.84
N THR A 2 -2.40 -15.57 -9.56
CA THR A 2 -2.44 -14.14 -9.24
C THR A 2 -2.79 -13.91 -7.78
N GLN A 3 -2.27 -12.83 -7.24
CA GLN A 3 -2.53 -12.40 -5.87
C GLN A 3 -3.02 -10.97 -5.90
N ASN A 4 -4.14 -10.71 -5.23
CA ASN A 4 -4.66 -9.35 -5.11
C ASN A 4 -4.13 -8.69 -3.85
N PHE A 5 -3.71 -7.45 -3.98
CA PHE A 5 -3.24 -6.65 -2.85
C PHE A 5 -4.16 -5.45 -2.65
N THR A 6 -4.57 -5.22 -1.41
CA THR A 6 -5.32 -4.02 -1.07
C THR A 6 -4.35 -2.86 -0.89
N ILE A 7 -4.69 -1.72 -1.44
CA ILE A 7 -3.87 -0.53 -1.37
C ILE A 7 -4.68 0.57 -0.70
N LEU A 8 -4.09 1.22 0.30
CA LEU A 8 -4.69 2.38 0.95
C LEU A 8 -4.08 3.63 0.34
N ILE A 9 -4.93 4.54 -0.13
CA ILE A 9 -4.48 5.76 -0.80
C ILE A 9 -4.83 6.95 0.06
N GLU A 10 -3.83 7.78 0.35
CA GLU A 10 -3.99 9.00 1.12
C GLU A 10 -3.40 10.16 0.33
N GLN A 11 -3.79 11.38 0.67
CA GLN A 11 -3.21 12.58 0.07
C GLN A 11 -2.51 13.38 1.15
N GLY A 12 -1.24 13.70 0.92
CA GLY A 12 -0.46 14.50 1.85
C GLY A 12 -0.76 15.99 1.74
N GLU A 13 -0.17 16.77 2.64
CA GLU A 13 -0.37 18.23 2.67
C GLU A 13 0.11 18.93 1.40
N ASP A 14 1.14 18.37 0.77
CA ASP A 14 1.70 18.90 -0.48
C ASP A 14 0.87 18.53 -1.71
N GLY A 15 -0.21 17.78 -1.53
CA GLY A 15 -1.07 17.36 -2.62
C GLY A 15 -0.68 16.04 -3.29
N ALA A 16 0.48 15.49 -2.95
CA ALA A 16 0.91 14.22 -3.51
C ALA A 16 0.07 13.08 -2.90
N TYR A 17 -0.15 12.04 -3.69
CA TYR A 17 -0.86 10.85 -3.24
C TYR A 17 0.11 9.81 -2.73
N ILE A 18 -0.27 9.13 -1.65
CA ILE A 18 0.55 8.11 -1.01
C ILE A 18 -0.22 6.80 -1.02
N ALA A 19 0.43 5.73 -1.50
CA ALA A 19 -0.15 4.40 -1.47
C ALA A 19 0.60 3.55 -0.48
N THR A 20 -0.14 2.84 0.36
CA THR A 20 0.42 1.90 1.33
C THR A 20 -0.19 0.53 1.10
N VAL A 21 0.65 -0.51 1.14
CA VAL A 21 0.19 -1.89 0.99
C VAL A 21 0.21 -2.55 2.36
N PRO A 22 -0.95 -2.66 3.05
CA PRO A 22 -0.98 -3.15 4.43
C PRO A 22 -0.44 -4.57 4.61
N SER A 23 -0.58 -5.40 3.60
CA SER A 23 -0.14 -6.80 3.68
C SER A 23 1.38 -6.96 3.64
N LEU A 24 2.11 -5.93 3.25
CA LEU A 24 3.56 -5.99 3.12
C LEU A 24 4.21 -4.95 4.02
N LYS A 25 5.26 -5.37 4.71
CA LYS A 25 5.97 -4.48 5.63
C LYS A 25 6.74 -3.42 4.85
N SER A 26 6.56 -2.16 5.27
CA SER A 26 7.27 -1.01 4.67
C SER A 26 7.08 -0.86 3.17
N CYS A 27 5.93 -1.30 2.65
CA CYS A 27 5.63 -1.19 1.23
C CYS A 27 4.73 0.01 0.97
N TYR A 28 5.32 1.09 0.47
CA TYR A 28 4.58 2.32 0.17
C TYR A 28 5.30 3.09 -0.93
N THR A 29 4.55 4.00 -1.56
CA THR A 29 5.11 4.88 -2.57
C THR A 29 4.24 6.13 -2.70
N GLN A 30 4.69 7.11 -3.47
CA GLN A 30 3.91 8.31 -3.69
C GLN A 30 4.05 8.81 -5.12
N ALA A 31 3.07 9.57 -5.57
CA ALA A 31 3.05 10.15 -6.90
C ALA A 31 2.13 11.36 -6.93
N ASP A 32 2.21 12.16 -7.98
CA ASP A 32 1.40 13.36 -8.12
C ASP A 32 -0.01 13.09 -8.64
N THR A 33 -0.22 11.95 -9.29
CA THR A 33 -1.54 11.57 -9.82
C THR A 33 -1.86 10.14 -9.44
N ILE A 34 -3.16 9.80 -9.40
CA ILE A 34 -3.59 8.44 -9.08
C ILE A 34 -3.11 7.42 -10.12
N PRO A 35 -3.26 7.66 -11.44
CA PRO A 35 -2.77 6.68 -12.42
C PRO A 35 -1.27 6.38 -12.28
N GLU A 36 -0.46 7.41 -12.06
CA GLU A 36 0.96 7.24 -11.85
C GLU A 36 1.24 6.48 -10.57
N LEU A 37 0.48 6.78 -9.50
CA LEU A 37 0.60 6.10 -8.23
C LEU A 37 0.37 4.60 -8.37
N LEU A 38 -0.67 4.21 -9.11
CA LEU A 38 -0.99 2.79 -9.29
C LEU A 38 0.10 2.05 -10.05
N GLU A 39 0.70 2.68 -11.06
CA GLU A 39 1.80 2.07 -11.79
C GLU A 39 3.04 1.91 -10.90
N LYS A 40 3.38 2.93 -10.12
CA LYS A 40 4.49 2.85 -9.18
C LYS A 40 4.24 1.80 -8.10
N THR A 41 3.00 1.67 -7.66
CA THR A 41 2.64 0.71 -6.62
C THR A 41 2.87 -0.73 -7.09
N LYS A 42 2.56 -1.02 -8.36
CA LYS A 42 2.84 -2.35 -8.91
C LYS A 42 4.32 -2.69 -8.83
N GLU A 43 5.17 -1.75 -9.21
CA GLU A 43 6.62 -1.95 -9.17
C GLU A 43 7.12 -2.13 -7.73
N VAL A 44 6.61 -1.32 -6.81
CA VAL A 44 7.02 -1.39 -5.41
C VAL A 44 6.60 -2.72 -4.79
N ILE A 45 5.40 -3.20 -5.08
CA ILE A 45 4.95 -4.50 -4.59
C ILE A 45 5.89 -5.61 -5.06
N GLN A 46 6.25 -5.60 -6.34
CA GLN A 46 7.17 -6.60 -6.88
C GLN A 46 8.53 -6.55 -6.18
N LEU A 47 9.05 -5.35 -5.96
CA LEU A 47 10.31 -5.19 -5.25
C LEU A 47 10.22 -5.64 -3.79
N CYS A 48 9.13 -5.32 -3.12
CA CYS A 48 8.93 -5.74 -1.73
C CYS A 48 8.85 -7.26 -1.62
N LEU A 49 8.17 -7.91 -2.56
CA LEU A 49 8.07 -9.36 -2.56
C LEU A 49 9.42 -10.03 -2.80
N GLU A 50 10.23 -9.47 -3.67
CA GLU A 50 11.57 -10.01 -3.95
C GLU A 50 12.51 -9.82 -2.76
N ALA A 51 12.36 -8.70 -2.04
CA ALA A 51 13.26 -8.38 -0.94
C ALA A 51 12.92 -9.11 0.36
N GLN A 52 11.68 -9.57 0.53
CA GLN A 52 11.23 -10.24 1.75
C GLN A 52 11.29 -11.75 1.57
N GLU A 53 12.11 -12.40 2.40
CA GLU A 53 12.29 -13.84 2.31
C GLU A 53 11.09 -14.63 2.86
N ASP A 54 10.45 -14.11 3.91
CA ASP A 54 9.36 -14.81 4.59
C ASP A 54 8.04 -14.05 4.43
N VAL A 55 7.58 -13.91 3.17
CA VAL A 55 6.35 -13.17 2.89
C VAL A 55 5.10 -13.99 3.12
N PHE A 56 5.21 -15.30 3.06
CA PHE A 56 4.03 -16.17 3.16
C PHE A 56 4.02 -16.95 4.47
N PRO A 57 2.84 -17.14 5.07
CA PRO A 57 1.56 -16.62 4.59
C PRO A 57 1.47 -15.09 4.80
N LEU A 58 0.83 -14.42 3.84
CA LEU A 58 0.59 -12.99 3.96
C LEU A 58 -0.50 -12.71 4.99
N PRO A 59 -0.41 -11.58 5.71
CA PRO A 59 -1.52 -11.17 6.56
C PRO A 59 -2.79 -11.00 5.73
N LYS A 60 -3.90 -11.46 6.27
CA LYS A 60 -5.18 -11.35 5.58
C LYS A 60 -5.78 -9.99 5.83
N PHE A 61 -6.07 -9.25 4.77
CA PHE A 61 -6.75 -7.98 4.89
C PHE A 61 -8.22 -8.23 5.26
N VAL A 62 -8.67 -7.61 6.35
CA VAL A 62 -10.03 -7.80 6.85
C VAL A 62 -10.91 -6.59 6.59
N GLY A 63 -10.39 -5.39 6.80
CA GLY A 63 -11.20 -4.20 6.56
C GLY A 63 -10.56 -2.94 7.09
N VAL A 64 -11.25 -1.85 6.86
CA VAL A 64 -10.84 -0.52 7.31
C VAL A 64 -11.92 0.01 8.24
N GLN A 65 -11.51 0.55 9.38
CA GLN A 65 -12.43 1.12 10.36
C GLN A 65 -11.96 2.52 10.73
N GLN A 66 -12.90 3.37 11.08
CA GLN A 66 -12.63 4.68 11.61
C GLN A 66 -13.05 4.74 13.07
N ILE A 67 -12.23 5.35 13.90
CA ILE A 67 -12.51 5.50 15.32
C ILE A 67 -12.51 6.99 15.62
N GLU A 68 -13.54 7.46 16.31
CA GLU A 68 -13.64 8.86 16.69
C GLU A 68 -12.90 9.08 17.99
N ILE A 69 -11.95 10.01 17.97
CA ILE A 69 -11.16 10.37 19.15
C ILE A 69 -11.34 11.87 19.38
N ALA A 70 -11.62 12.24 20.61
CA ALA A 70 -11.69 13.66 20.99
C ALA A 70 -10.28 14.17 21.24
N LEU A 71 -9.90 15.20 20.54
CA LEU A 71 -8.57 15.80 20.68
C LEU A 71 -8.61 17.10 21.46
#